data_77bb89a5a77da4eac70e8f30d6c8c43e
#
_entry.id   77bb89a5a77da4eac70e8f30d6c8c43e
#
_cell.length_a   1.000
_cell.length_b   1.000
_cell.length_c   1.000
_cell.angle_alpha   90.00
_cell.angle_beta   90.00
_cell.angle_gamma   90.00
#
_symmetry.space_group_name_H-M   'P 1'
#
loop_
_entity.id
_entity.type
_entity.pdbx_description
1 polymer ?
#
loop_
_entity_poly.entity_id
_entity_poly.type
_entity_poly.pdbx_seq_one_letter_code
_entity_poly.pdbx_strand_id
1 'polypeptide(L)'
;MAQVNLNIDDLKGFVNHVIKNNRFLQENGKQPVAIEVVGESGIGKTSTVVELAKENNLDFVKLNLAQIEELGDLVGFPVRQFQMYKEKVVKKADDLNYTAAQRTAASKDLAAMSGTVTKKVGQWVDELAVDHYLKNGYKMTGKNRMSYAAPEWIADKKNGGILLLDDWNRADVRFIQACMELIDRQTYISWSLPKDWHIMLTANPDNGDYMVNSVDSAQKTRYITANLKFDINVWARWAEEAGIDSRCINFLLLHPELVTQETNSRSITTFFNAISSFLCTIYTVNHIVTVVWVCCQYNMPIFWKRPRDVSLTVN
;
A
#
# COMPACT_ATOMS: atom_id res chain seq x y z
N MET A 1 -20.57 10.99 -9.01
CA MET A 1 -19.85 11.69 -7.92
C MET A 1 -18.93 12.73 -8.55
N ALA A 2 -18.82 13.93 -7.96
CA ALA A 2 -17.88 14.93 -8.46
C ALA A 2 -16.45 14.39 -8.26
N GLN A 3 -15.68 14.30 -9.33
CA GLN A 3 -14.28 13.94 -9.28
C GLN A 3 -13.49 15.12 -8.74
N VAL A 4 -12.82 14.95 -7.60
CA VAL A 4 -11.97 15.99 -7.01
C VAL A 4 -10.58 15.83 -7.62
N ASN A 5 -10.11 16.85 -8.32
CA ASN A 5 -8.75 16.90 -8.83
C ASN A 5 -7.84 17.49 -7.75
N LEU A 6 -6.80 16.76 -7.39
CA LEU A 6 -5.82 17.12 -6.37
C LEU A 6 -4.42 17.20 -7.00
N ASN A 7 -3.61 18.12 -6.53
CA ASN A 7 -2.16 18.04 -6.72
C ASN A 7 -1.52 17.16 -5.63
N ILE A 8 -0.20 17.01 -5.63
CA ILE A 8 0.50 16.15 -4.65
C ILE A 8 0.33 16.66 -3.21
N ASP A 9 0.40 17.97 -2.99
CA ASP A 9 0.28 18.55 -1.64
C ASP A 9 -1.14 18.36 -1.09
N ASP A 10 -2.15 18.61 -1.93
CA ASP A 10 -3.56 18.39 -1.57
C ASP A 10 -3.82 16.91 -1.30
N LEU A 11 -3.23 16.00 -2.11
CA LEU A 11 -3.33 14.57 -1.89
C LEU A 11 -2.71 14.16 -0.55
N LYS A 12 -1.53 14.68 -0.20
CA LYS A 12 -0.89 14.43 1.09
C LYS A 12 -1.78 14.88 2.26
N GLY A 13 -2.34 16.08 2.16
CA GLY A 13 -3.29 16.62 3.15
C GLY A 13 -4.52 15.73 3.30
N PHE A 14 -5.11 15.31 2.18
CA PHE A 14 -6.29 14.43 2.15
C PHE A 14 -5.99 13.05 2.77
N VAL A 15 -4.90 12.39 2.36
CA VAL A 15 -4.51 11.07 2.88
C VAL A 15 -4.23 11.14 4.38
N ASN A 16 -3.51 12.16 4.86
CA ASN A 16 -3.27 12.36 6.29
C ASN A 16 -4.56 12.52 7.09
N HIS A 17 -5.56 13.20 6.52
CA HIS A 17 -6.89 13.30 7.14
C HIS A 17 -7.56 11.93 7.21
N VAL A 18 -7.53 11.14 6.13
CA VAL A 18 -8.15 9.80 6.10
C VAL A 18 -7.44 8.84 7.06
N ILE A 19 -6.10 8.89 7.17
CA ILE A 19 -5.34 8.09 8.15
C ILE A 19 -5.85 8.39 9.58
N LYS A 20 -5.98 9.67 9.95
CA LYS A 20 -6.50 10.08 11.26
C LYS A 20 -7.94 9.58 11.48
N ASN A 21 -8.79 9.72 10.46
CA ASN A 21 -10.16 9.22 10.52
C ASN A 21 -10.23 7.70 10.64
N ASN A 22 -9.37 6.97 9.92
CA ASN A 22 -9.31 5.51 9.98
C ASN A 22 -8.91 5.01 11.36
N ARG A 23 -7.96 5.68 12.04
CA ARG A 23 -7.63 5.39 13.45
C ARG A 23 -8.84 5.53 14.35
N PHE A 24 -9.56 6.65 14.21
CA PHE A 24 -10.81 6.87 14.97
C PHE A 24 -11.88 5.81 14.66
N LEU A 25 -12.04 5.40 13.40
CA LEU A 25 -12.97 4.35 13.01
C LEU A 25 -12.60 3.00 13.65
N GLN A 26 -11.33 2.61 13.60
CA GLN A 26 -10.84 1.36 14.20
C GLN A 26 -10.99 1.33 15.72
N GLU A 27 -10.75 2.46 16.41
CA GLU A 27 -10.97 2.59 17.86
C GLU A 27 -12.46 2.37 18.23
N ASN A 28 -13.37 2.77 17.34
CA ASN A 28 -14.82 2.58 17.50
C ASN A 28 -15.35 1.27 16.90
N GLY A 29 -14.48 0.33 16.55
CA GLY A 29 -14.85 -0.97 15.98
C GLY A 29 -15.47 -0.90 14.59
N LYS A 30 -15.25 0.21 13.87
CA LYS A 30 -15.69 0.41 12.47
C LYS A 30 -14.57 0.10 11.51
N GLN A 31 -14.94 -0.23 10.28
CA GLN A 31 -13.97 -0.51 9.21
C GLN A 31 -13.28 0.78 8.72
N PRO A 32 -11.98 0.76 8.54
CA PRO A 32 -11.25 1.84 7.91
C PRO A 32 -11.55 1.91 6.41
N VAL A 33 -11.38 3.08 5.83
CA VAL A 33 -11.67 3.35 4.42
C VAL A 33 -10.38 3.28 3.61
N ALA A 34 -10.42 2.57 2.48
CA ALA A 34 -9.32 2.54 1.51
C ALA A 34 -9.37 3.78 0.58
N ILE A 35 -8.22 4.15 0.03
CA ILE A 35 -8.07 5.29 -0.88
C ILE A 35 -7.53 4.80 -2.21
N GLU A 36 -8.20 5.16 -3.30
CA GLU A 36 -7.70 4.97 -4.66
C GLU A 36 -7.16 6.29 -5.20
N VAL A 37 -5.93 6.30 -5.68
CA VAL A 37 -5.29 7.43 -6.36
C VAL A 37 -5.21 7.14 -7.85
N VAL A 38 -6.07 7.82 -8.61
CA VAL A 38 -6.11 7.72 -10.08
C VAL A 38 -5.29 8.85 -10.69
N GLY A 39 -4.46 8.55 -11.66
CA GLY A 39 -3.69 9.58 -12.37
C GLY A 39 -2.77 9.00 -13.42
N GLU A 40 -2.26 9.84 -14.29
CA GLU A 40 -1.38 9.44 -15.39
C GLU A 40 -0.10 8.75 -14.90
N SER A 41 0.53 7.99 -15.79
CA SER A 41 1.81 7.35 -15.48
C SER A 41 2.89 8.40 -15.22
N GLY A 42 3.77 8.13 -14.25
CA GLY A 42 4.95 8.97 -14.00
C GLY A 42 4.72 10.27 -13.24
N ILE A 43 3.49 10.59 -12.77
CA ILE A 43 3.20 11.83 -12.04
C ILE A 43 3.50 11.79 -10.54
N GLY A 44 4.06 10.68 -10.03
CA GLY A 44 4.47 10.59 -8.63
C GLY A 44 3.51 9.85 -7.70
N LYS A 45 2.48 9.12 -8.19
CA LYS A 45 1.52 8.38 -7.34
C LYS A 45 2.20 7.53 -6.27
N THR A 46 3.03 6.60 -6.70
CA THR A 46 3.70 5.63 -5.81
C THR A 46 4.71 6.31 -4.87
N SER A 47 5.50 7.28 -5.37
CA SER A 47 6.48 8.02 -4.57
C SER A 47 5.82 8.84 -3.46
N THR A 48 4.69 9.48 -3.74
CA THR A 48 3.91 10.23 -2.74
C THR A 48 3.44 9.32 -1.60
N VAL A 49 3.00 8.09 -1.90
CA VAL A 49 2.57 7.14 -0.86
C VAL A 49 3.76 6.69 0.00
N VAL A 50 4.94 6.48 -0.61
CA VAL A 50 6.17 6.16 0.13
C VAL A 50 6.57 7.29 1.09
N GLU A 51 6.48 8.53 0.63
CA GLU A 51 6.76 9.71 1.47
C GLU A 51 5.76 9.81 2.63
N LEU A 52 4.47 9.64 2.36
CA LEU A 52 3.42 9.63 3.38
C LEU A 52 3.65 8.55 4.45
N ALA A 53 4.10 7.36 4.07
CA ALA A 53 4.43 6.31 5.03
C ALA A 53 5.58 6.76 5.95
N LYS A 54 6.63 7.39 5.40
CA LYS A 54 7.76 7.93 6.16
C LYS A 54 7.33 9.07 7.09
N GLU A 55 6.57 10.04 6.58
CA GLU A 55 6.08 11.19 7.34
C GLU A 55 5.21 10.77 8.54
N ASN A 56 4.42 9.70 8.39
CA ASN A 56 3.54 9.16 9.44
C ASN A 56 4.21 8.08 10.30
N ASN A 57 5.48 7.75 10.06
CA ASN A 57 6.22 6.68 10.74
C ASN A 57 5.47 5.33 10.68
N LEU A 58 4.96 4.99 9.50
CA LEU A 58 4.24 3.76 9.21
C LEU A 58 5.12 2.81 8.40
N ASP A 59 4.97 1.50 8.64
CA ASP A 59 5.55 0.48 7.79
C ASP A 59 4.99 0.62 6.36
N PHE A 60 5.77 0.25 5.36
CA PHE A 60 5.34 0.33 3.97
C PHE A 60 5.49 -1.02 3.28
N VAL A 61 4.40 -1.48 2.68
CA VAL A 61 4.38 -2.66 1.80
C VAL A 61 3.77 -2.27 0.46
N LYS A 62 4.50 -2.56 -0.61
CA LYS A 62 4.03 -2.35 -1.97
C LYS A 62 3.85 -3.69 -2.66
N LEU A 63 2.65 -3.92 -3.18
CA LEU A 63 2.35 -5.05 -4.05
C LEU A 63 1.98 -4.51 -5.44
N ASN A 64 2.77 -4.84 -6.44
CA ASN A 64 2.43 -4.53 -7.83
C ASN A 64 1.56 -5.65 -8.38
N LEU A 65 0.25 -5.46 -8.35
CA LEU A 65 -0.72 -6.49 -8.73
C LEU A 65 -0.62 -6.91 -10.20
N ALA A 66 -0.12 -6.03 -11.07
CA ALA A 66 0.10 -6.36 -12.48
C ALA A 66 1.29 -7.32 -12.71
N GLN A 67 2.14 -7.53 -11.69
CA GLN A 67 3.34 -8.37 -11.76
C GLN A 67 3.25 -9.63 -10.90
N ILE A 68 2.19 -9.78 -10.09
CA ILE A 68 1.99 -10.98 -9.27
C ILE A 68 1.51 -12.11 -10.19
N GLU A 69 2.19 -13.25 -10.15
CA GLU A 69 1.87 -14.42 -10.98
C GLU A 69 0.90 -15.37 -10.28
N GLU A 70 1.09 -15.59 -8.97
CA GLU A 70 0.28 -16.51 -8.18
C GLU A 70 -0.59 -15.78 -7.15
N LEU A 71 -1.85 -16.20 -7.07
CA LEU A 71 -2.80 -15.63 -6.10
C LEU A 71 -2.34 -15.86 -4.65
N GLY A 72 -1.61 -16.95 -4.40
CA GLY A 72 -1.04 -17.26 -3.09
C GLY A 72 -0.09 -16.20 -2.54
N ASP A 73 0.65 -15.51 -3.42
CA ASP A 73 1.55 -14.43 -3.02
C ASP A 73 0.79 -13.22 -2.46
N LEU A 74 -0.43 -13.01 -2.93
CA LEU A 74 -1.29 -11.93 -2.45
C LEU A 74 -2.05 -12.31 -1.18
N VAL A 75 -2.69 -13.49 -1.17
CA VAL A 75 -3.68 -13.86 -0.15
C VAL A 75 -3.22 -14.95 0.80
N GLY A 76 -2.02 -15.50 0.58
CA GLY A 76 -1.49 -16.63 1.32
C GLY A 76 -1.93 -17.98 0.76
N PHE A 77 -1.35 -19.03 1.31
CA PHE A 77 -1.61 -20.42 0.88
C PHE A 77 -2.53 -21.16 1.86
N PRO A 78 -3.39 -22.05 1.35
CA PRO A 78 -4.20 -22.88 2.21
C PRO A 78 -3.34 -23.86 2.98
N VAL A 79 -3.51 -23.90 4.31
CA VAL A 79 -2.84 -24.82 5.23
C VAL A 79 -3.88 -25.65 5.96
N ARG A 80 -3.58 -26.91 6.20
CA ARG A 80 -4.42 -27.81 6.97
C ARG A 80 -4.09 -27.65 8.45
N GLN A 81 -5.12 -27.40 9.27
CA GLN A 81 -4.97 -27.26 10.71
C GLN A 81 -5.75 -28.35 11.43
N PHE A 82 -5.17 -28.84 12.53
CA PHE A 82 -5.76 -29.81 13.45
C PHE A 82 -6.04 -29.14 14.79
N GLN A 83 -7.21 -29.44 15.36
CA GLN A 83 -7.51 -28.97 16.68
C GLN A 83 -6.86 -29.89 17.72
N MET A 84 -5.96 -29.32 18.51
CA MET A 84 -5.28 -30.01 19.60
C MET A 84 -5.69 -29.39 20.94
N TYR A 85 -5.68 -30.18 22.00
CA TYR A 85 -5.96 -29.72 23.35
C TYR A 85 -4.97 -30.29 24.35
N LYS A 86 -4.78 -29.52 25.41
CA LYS A 86 -4.04 -29.95 26.61
C LYS A 86 -4.92 -29.78 27.82
N GLU A 87 -4.91 -30.77 28.68
CA GLU A 87 -5.62 -30.72 29.94
C GLU A 87 -4.81 -29.89 30.93
N LYS A 88 -5.39 -28.78 31.40
CA LYS A 88 -4.80 -27.94 32.42
C LYS A 88 -5.63 -28.05 33.68
N VAL A 89 -4.99 -28.40 34.79
CA VAL A 89 -5.62 -28.41 36.08
C VAL A 89 -5.70 -26.97 36.62
N VAL A 90 -6.90 -26.46 36.79
CA VAL A 90 -7.14 -25.09 37.27
C VAL A 90 -7.86 -25.20 38.61
N LYS A 91 -7.49 -24.38 39.58
CA LYS A 91 -8.24 -24.28 40.86
C LYS A 91 -9.63 -23.75 40.56
N LYS A 92 -10.66 -24.33 41.20
CA LYS A 92 -12.08 -23.98 40.97
C LYS A 92 -12.36 -22.48 41.19
N ALA A 93 -11.59 -21.83 42.08
CA ALA A 93 -11.67 -20.39 42.33
C ALA A 93 -11.21 -19.51 41.16
N ASP A 94 -10.37 -20.01 40.28
CA ASP A 94 -9.80 -19.26 39.12
C ASP A 94 -10.69 -19.43 37.87
N ASP A 95 -11.57 -20.43 37.83
CA ASP A 95 -12.44 -20.73 36.69
C ASP A 95 -13.77 -19.97 36.71
N LEU A 96 -14.15 -19.35 37.83
CA LEU A 96 -15.31 -18.52 37.96
C LEU A 96 -14.92 -17.06 37.71
N ASN A 97 -15.52 -16.46 36.66
CA ASN A 97 -15.34 -15.03 36.33
C ASN A 97 -16.01 -14.13 37.39
N TYR A 98 -15.53 -14.19 38.65
CA TYR A 98 -15.96 -13.28 39.70
C TYR A 98 -15.26 -11.94 39.58
N THR A 99 -16.02 -10.85 39.64
CA THR A 99 -15.47 -9.50 39.84
C THR A 99 -14.75 -9.45 41.21
N ALA A 100 -13.81 -8.52 41.37
CA ALA A 100 -13.07 -8.36 42.62
C ALA A 100 -13.96 -8.22 43.88
N ALA A 101 -15.12 -7.57 43.72
CA ALA A 101 -16.13 -7.43 44.79
C ALA A 101 -16.82 -8.77 45.17
N GLN A 102 -17.07 -9.63 44.18
CA GLN A 102 -17.65 -10.96 44.39
C GLN A 102 -16.64 -11.92 45.04
N ARG A 103 -15.32 -11.76 44.79
CA ARG A 103 -14.24 -12.53 45.44
C ARG A 103 -14.18 -12.25 46.94
N THR A 104 -14.42 -11.02 47.35
CA THR A 104 -14.42 -10.62 48.80
C THR A 104 -15.63 -11.13 49.54
N ALA A 105 -16.81 -11.17 48.92
CA ALA A 105 -18.05 -11.68 49.51
C ALA A 105 -18.05 -13.22 49.59
N ALA A 106 -17.42 -13.91 48.66
CA ALA A 106 -17.37 -15.37 48.57
C ALA A 106 -16.29 -16.01 49.45
N SER A 107 -15.52 -15.23 50.22
CA SER A 107 -14.37 -15.74 50.99
C SER A 107 -14.74 -16.75 52.05
N LYS A 108 -16.00 -16.77 52.56
CA LYS A 108 -16.48 -17.76 53.52
C LYS A 108 -16.91 -19.08 52.88
N ASP A 109 -17.39 -19.04 51.64
CA ASP A 109 -17.80 -20.24 50.88
C ASP A 109 -16.62 -20.85 50.08
N LEU A 110 -15.51 -20.14 49.96
CA LEU A 110 -14.35 -20.58 49.23
C LEU A 110 -13.65 -21.79 49.85
N ALA A 111 -13.75 -21.95 51.17
CA ALA A 111 -13.20 -23.12 51.86
C ALA A 111 -13.97 -24.43 51.51
N ALA A 112 -15.22 -24.34 51.11
CA ALA A 112 -16.03 -25.46 50.60
C ALA A 112 -15.77 -25.80 49.13
N MET A 113 -15.07 -24.95 48.41
CA MET A 113 -14.77 -25.08 46.97
C MET A 113 -13.30 -25.46 46.65
N SER A 114 -12.62 -26.11 47.56
CA SER A 114 -11.23 -26.61 47.36
C SER A 114 -11.20 -27.82 46.41
N GLY A 115 -11.67 -27.61 45.19
CA GLY A 115 -11.63 -28.60 44.10
C GLY A 115 -10.78 -28.10 42.95
N THR A 116 -10.09 -29.00 42.30
CA THR A 116 -9.40 -28.76 40.99
C THR A 116 -10.33 -29.20 39.88
N VAL A 117 -10.45 -28.35 38.85
CA VAL A 117 -11.19 -28.68 37.62
C VAL A 117 -10.20 -28.81 36.47
N THR A 118 -10.32 -29.88 35.71
CA THR A 118 -9.49 -30.08 34.51
C THR A 118 -10.13 -29.36 33.33
N LYS A 119 -9.52 -28.28 32.88
CA LYS A 119 -9.99 -27.52 31.72
C LYS A 119 -9.24 -27.97 30.47
N LYS A 120 -9.95 -28.23 29.38
CA LYS A 120 -9.38 -28.51 28.09
C LYS A 120 -9.09 -27.18 27.38
N VAL A 121 -7.83 -26.84 27.24
CA VAL A 121 -7.41 -25.68 26.45
C VAL A 121 -7.06 -26.18 25.05
N GLY A 122 -7.92 -25.81 24.09
CA GLY A 122 -7.78 -26.20 22.67
C GLY A 122 -7.18 -25.09 21.86
N GLN A 123 -6.35 -25.45 20.89
CA GLN A 123 -5.83 -24.54 19.87
C GLN A 123 -5.75 -25.22 18.51
N TRP A 124 -5.77 -24.42 17.45
CA TRP A 124 -5.56 -24.89 16.09
C TRP A 124 -4.06 -24.88 15.77
N VAL A 125 -3.56 -25.95 15.21
CA VAL A 125 -2.14 -26.19 14.95
C VAL A 125 -1.99 -26.64 13.52
N ASP A 126 -1.02 -26.08 12.80
CA ASP A 126 -0.71 -26.48 11.42
C ASP A 126 -0.18 -27.91 11.37
N GLU A 127 -0.46 -28.61 10.26
CA GLU A 127 -0.10 -30.02 10.08
C GLU A 127 1.38 -30.29 10.35
N LEU A 128 2.27 -29.40 9.92
CA LEU A 128 3.73 -29.52 10.12
C LEU A 128 4.15 -29.43 11.58
N ALA A 129 3.37 -28.78 12.43
CA ALA A 129 3.68 -28.61 13.85
C ALA A 129 3.02 -29.64 14.77
N VAL A 130 2.15 -30.52 14.23
CA VAL A 130 1.38 -31.51 15.02
C VAL A 130 2.30 -32.40 15.86
N ASP A 131 3.38 -32.94 15.27
CA ASP A 131 4.30 -33.80 15.99
C ASP A 131 5.01 -33.11 17.17
N HIS A 132 5.33 -31.84 17.03
CA HIS A 132 5.89 -31.04 18.10
C HIS A 132 4.91 -30.92 19.28
N TYR A 133 3.64 -30.66 18.99
CA TYR A 133 2.61 -30.54 20.02
C TYR A 133 2.28 -31.88 20.69
N LEU A 134 2.26 -32.98 19.95
CA LEU A 134 2.08 -34.33 20.50
C LEU A 134 3.22 -34.66 21.50
N LYS A 135 4.46 -34.36 21.16
CA LYS A 135 5.61 -34.54 22.06
C LYS A 135 5.51 -33.66 23.33
N ASN A 136 4.82 -32.53 23.26
CA ASN A 136 4.58 -31.64 24.41
C ASN A 136 3.31 -31.97 25.20
N GLY A 137 2.72 -33.15 24.99
CA GLY A 137 1.59 -33.67 25.76
C GLY A 137 0.22 -33.14 25.35
N TYR A 138 0.09 -32.57 24.16
CA TYR A 138 -1.20 -32.24 23.56
C TYR A 138 -1.83 -33.49 22.95
N LYS A 139 -3.16 -33.49 22.89
CA LYS A 139 -3.95 -34.58 22.30
C LYS A 139 -4.79 -34.02 21.16
N MET A 140 -5.00 -34.80 20.11
CA MET A 140 -5.87 -34.43 18.98
C MET A 140 -7.34 -34.56 19.37
N THR A 141 -8.17 -33.61 18.94
CA THR A 141 -9.64 -33.71 19.08
C THR A 141 -10.31 -34.48 17.97
N GLY A 142 -9.57 -34.78 16.88
CA GLY A 142 -10.09 -35.36 15.65
C GLY A 142 -10.71 -34.34 14.67
N LYS A 143 -10.85 -33.08 15.06
CA LYS A 143 -11.33 -31.99 14.19
C LYS A 143 -10.18 -31.43 13.36
N ASN A 144 -10.44 -31.18 12.08
CA ASN A 144 -9.53 -30.48 11.19
C ASN A 144 -10.28 -29.37 10.44
N ARG A 145 -9.51 -28.40 9.92
CA ARG A 145 -10.02 -27.33 9.03
C ARG A 145 -8.94 -26.91 8.04
N MET A 146 -9.38 -26.31 6.95
CA MET A 146 -8.50 -25.51 6.10
C MET A 146 -8.43 -24.09 6.64
N SER A 147 -7.24 -23.52 6.68
CA SER A 147 -6.97 -22.11 7.01
C SER A 147 -6.05 -21.55 5.95
N TYR A 148 -5.95 -20.22 5.83
CA TYR A 148 -4.96 -19.57 4.99
C TYR A 148 -3.86 -19.03 5.90
N ALA A 149 -2.61 -19.39 5.63
CA ALA A 149 -1.47 -18.74 6.24
C ALA A 149 -1.37 -17.30 5.71
N ALA A 150 -1.12 -16.35 6.60
CA ALA A 150 -0.86 -14.98 6.16
C ALA A 150 0.37 -14.96 5.24
N PRO A 151 0.35 -14.23 4.11
CA PRO A 151 1.50 -14.11 3.22
C PRO A 151 2.68 -13.40 3.92
N GLU A 152 3.90 -13.65 3.46
CA GLU A 152 5.14 -13.16 4.07
C GLU A 152 5.16 -11.65 4.24
N TRP A 153 4.59 -10.91 3.26
CA TRP A 153 4.58 -9.45 3.30
C TRP A 153 3.83 -8.85 4.50
N ILE A 154 3.00 -9.63 5.22
CA ILE A 154 2.24 -9.20 6.39
C ILE A 154 2.44 -10.06 7.65
N ALA A 155 2.90 -11.33 7.51
CA ALA A 155 2.93 -12.32 8.59
C ALA A 155 3.61 -11.85 9.89
N ASP A 156 4.71 -11.11 9.76
CA ASP A 156 5.53 -10.66 10.91
C ASP A 156 5.32 -9.16 11.24
N LYS A 157 4.41 -8.48 10.56
CA LYS A 157 4.16 -7.06 10.78
C LYS A 157 3.29 -6.84 12.03
N LYS A 158 3.80 -6.02 12.95
CA LYS A 158 3.12 -5.69 14.22
C LYS A 158 2.80 -4.20 14.34
N ASN A 159 3.54 -3.36 13.65
CA ASN A 159 3.35 -1.91 13.65
C ASN A 159 2.25 -1.53 12.65
N GLY A 160 1.75 -0.29 12.77
CA GLY A 160 0.87 0.29 11.75
C GLY A 160 1.61 0.46 10.42
N GLY A 161 0.88 0.41 9.32
CA GLY A 161 1.49 0.47 7.99
C GLY A 161 0.55 0.93 6.88
N ILE A 162 1.15 1.16 5.72
CA ILE A 162 0.44 1.38 4.47
C ILE A 162 0.67 0.18 3.56
N LEU A 163 -0.42 -0.47 3.13
CA LEU A 163 -0.43 -1.44 2.05
C LEU A 163 -0.79 -0.72 0.76
N LEU A 164 0.17 -0.62 -0.15
CA LEU A 164 -0.05 -0.06 -1.48
C LEU A 164 -0.27 -1.18 -2.50
N LEU A 165 -1.47 -1.23 -3.08
CA LEU A 165 -1.79 -2.05 -4.24
C LEU A 165 -1.54 -1.21 -5.50
N ASP A 166 -0.34 -1.37 -6.06
CA ASP A 166 0.13 -0.53 -7.18
C ASP A 166 -0.35 -1.08 -8.52
N ASP A 167 -0.76 -0.18 -9.43
CA ASP A 167 -1.30 -0.50 -10.76
C ASP A 167 -2.46 -1.53 -10.73
N TRP A 168 -3.31 -1.47 -9.70
CA TRP A 168 -4.29 -2.50 -9.38
C TRP A 168 -5.32 -2.75 -10.49
N ASN A 169 -5.70 -1.71 -11.24
CA ASN A 169 -6.65 -1.84 -12.35
C ASN A 169 -6.03 -2.43 -13.64
N ARG A 170 -4.73 -2.76 -13.62
CA ARG A 170 -4.03 -3.47 -14.70
C ARG A 170 -3.84 -4.95 -14.41
N ALA A 171 -4.17 -5.38 -13.20
CA ALA A 171 -4.06 -6.77 -12.77
C ALA A 171 -5.12 -7.66 -13.43
N ASP A 172 -4.88 -8.97 -13.46
CA ASP A 172 -5.90 -9.95 -13.83
C ASP A 172 -7.14 -9.80 -12.94
N VAL A 173 -8.32 -10.01 -13.50
CA VAL A 173 -9.62 -9.88 -12.80
C VAL A 173 -9.68 -10.72 -11.53
N ARG A 174 -9.02 -11.89 -11.49
CA ARG A 174 -8.96 -12.76 -10.30
C ARG A 174 -8.26 -12.07 -9.12
N PHE A 175 -7.18 -11.33 -9.38
CA PHE A 175 -6.49 -10.56 -8.33
C PHE A 175 -7.34 -9.38 -7.86
N ILE A 176 -7.99 -8.68 -8.79
CA ILE A 176 -8.91 -7.59 -8.47
C ILE A 176 -10.03 -8.11 -7.54
N GLN A 177 -10.64 -9.25 -7.87
CA GLN A 177 -11.69 -9.85 -7.04
C GLN A 177 -11.18 -10.28 -5.65
N ALA A 178 -10.00 -10.89 -5.57
CA ALA A 178 -9.39 -11.28 -4.30
C ALA A 178 -9.09 -10.07 -3.39
N CYS A 179 -8.67 -8.94 -3.98
CA CYS A 179 -8.42 -7.70 -3.24
C CYS A 179 -9.69 -7.08 -2.66
N MET A 180 -10.87 -7.33 -3.24
CA MET A 180 -12.11 -6.66 -2.81
C MET A 180 -12.46 -6.94 -1.35
N GLU A 181 -12.30 -8.18 -0.87
CA GLU A 181 -12.54 -8.50 0.52
C GLU A 181 -11.51 -7.83 1.46
N LEU A 182 -10.25 -7.80 1.03
CA LEU A 182 -9.18 -7.13 1.75
C LEU A 182 -9.40 -5.62 1.82
N ILE A 183 -9.81 -4.99 0.72
CA ILE A 183 -10.10 -3.55 0.65
C ILE A 183 -11.29 -3.18 1.53
N ASP A 184 -12.35 -3.99 1.53
CA ASP A 184 -13.59 -3.73 2.25
C ASP A 184 -13.46 -3.97 3.76
N ARG A 185 -12.78 -5.07 4.15
CA ARG A 185 -12.78 -5.57 5.53
C ARG A 185 -11.43 -5.63 6.20
N GLN A 186 -10.35 -5.39 5.46
CA GLN A 186 -8.97 -5.63 5.92
C GLN A 186 -8.73 -7.06 6.41
N THR A 187 -9.52 -8.00 5.92
CA THR A 187 -9.43 -9.43 6.26
C THR A 187 -9.44 -10.26 4.99
N TYR A 188 -8.87 -11.44 5.06
CA TYR A 188 -9.00 -12.44 4.01
C TYR A 188 -9.15 -13.82 4.66
N ILE A 189 -10.31 -14.41 4.53
CA ILE A 189 -10.74 -15.72 5.07
C ILE A 189 -10.31 -15.95 6.52
N SER A 190 -9.04 -16.19 6.81
CA SER A 190 -8.54 -16.60 8.13
C SER A 190 -7.50 -15.69 8.76
N TRP A 191 -7.09 -14.64 8.06
CA TRP A 191 -6.16 -13.65 8.59
C TRP A 191 -6.67 -12.22 8.34
N SER A 192 -6.12 -11.26 9.05
CA SER A 192 -6.48 -9.85 8.93
C SER A 192 -5.25 -8.96 9.02
N LEU A 193 -5.32 -7.79 8.41
CA LEU A 193 -4.30 -6.76 8.61
C LEU A 193 -4.24 -6.36 10.09
N PRO A 194 -3.05 -6.10 10.63
CA PRO A 194 -2.93 -5.56 11.99
C PRO A 194 -3.61 -4.20 12.13
N LYS A 195 -3.79 -3.75 13.37
CA LYS A 195 -4.33 -2.42 13.64
C LYS A 195 -3.44 -1.33 13.03
N ASP A 196 -4.03 -0.19 12.70
CA ASP A 196 -3.38 0.97 12.11
C ASP A 196 -2.74 0.69 10.73
N TRP A 197 -3.29 -0.30 10.00
CA TRP A 197 -2.96 -0.51 8.60
C TRP A 197 -3.96 0.23 7.72
N HIS A 198 -3.44 0.87 6.66
CA HIS A 198 -4.22 1.64 5.70
C HIS A 198 -3.98 1.11 4.29
N ILE A 199 -5.06 0.82 3.56
CA ILE A 199 -4.95 0.33 2.19
C ILE A 199 -5.03 1.52 1.23
N MET A 200 -4.07 1.60 0.34
CA MET A 200 -4.05 2.55 -0.76
C MET A 200 -3.91 1.79 -2.08
N LEU A 201 -4.60 2.29 -3.10
CA LEU A 201 -4.56 1.75 -4.45
C LEU A 201 -4.03 2.82 -5.39
N THR A 202 -3.22 2.46 -6.37
CA THR A 202 -2.93 3.34 -7.50
C THR A 202 -3.54 2.76 -8.77
N ALA A 203 -4.13 3.64 -9.55
CA ALA A 203 -4.77 3.29 -10.82
C ALA A 203 -4.34 4.24 -11.94
N ASN A 204 -4.36 3.75 -13.16
CA ASN A 204 -4.25 4.57 -14.34
C ASN A 204 -5.65 4.95 -14.86
N PRO A 205 -5.82 6.10 -15.52
CA PRO A 205 -7.12 6.51 -16.05
C PRO A 205 -7.67 5.51 -17.07
N ASP A 206 -8.99 5.30 -17.05
CA ASP A 206 -9.70 4.52 -18.06
C ASP A 206 -10.19 5.47 -19.16
N ASN A 207 -9.26 5.95 -19.97
CA ASN A 207 -9.50 6.91 -21.06
C ASN A 207 -9.15 6.35 -22.46
N GLY A 208 -8.82 5.05 -22.52
CA GLY A 208 -8.41 4.35 -23.73
C GLY A 208 -6.91 4.39 -24.03
N ASP A 209 -6.13 5.21 -23.32
CA ASP A 209 -4.67 5.28 -23.50
C ASP A 209 -3.91 4.18 -22.73
N TYR A 210 -4.59 3.55 -21.78
CA TYR A 210 -4.03 2.50 -20.93
C TYR A 210 -4.81 1.20 -21.05
N MET A 211 -4.10 0.09 -21.10
CA MET A 211 -4.73 -1.24 -20.99
C MET A 211 -5.09 -1.47 -19.52
N VAL A 212 -6.32 -1.15 -19.17
CA VAL A 212 -6.87 -1.29 -17.82
C VAL A 212 -8.16 -2.08 -17.84
N ASN A 213 -8.46 -2.79 -16.77
CA ASN A 213 -9.74 -3.43 -16.57
C ASN A 213 -10.74 -2.41 -16.04
N SER A 214 -11.95 -2.40 -16.62
CA SER A 214 -13.04 -1.56 -16.11
C SER A 214 -13.49 -2.07 -14.73
N VAL A 215 -13.62 -1.14 -13.80
CA VAL A 215 -14.05 -1.41 -12.43
C VAL A 215 -15.55 -1.13 -12.33
N ASP A 216 -16.31 -2.08 -11.84
CA ASP A 216 -17.76 -1.94 -11.71
C ASP A 216 -18.17 -0.97 -10.58
N SER A 217 -19.44 -0.57 -10.57
CA SER A 217 -19.95 0.38 -9.58
C SER A 217 -19.93 -0.17 -8.14
N ALA A 218 -20.11 -1.48 -7.97
CA ALA A 218 -20.08 -2.10 -6.65
C ALA A 218 -18.67 -2.11 -6.05
N GLN A 219 -17.65 -2.27 -6.89
CA GLN A 219 -16.25 -2.17 -6.46
C GLN A 219 -15.91 -0.73 -6.04
N LYS A 220 -16.35 0.28 -6.83
CA LYS A 220 -16.10 1.71 -6.56
C LYS A 220 -16.72 2.24 -5.27
N THR A 221 -17.66 1.52 -4.67
CA THR A 221 -18.26 1.92 -3.38
C THR A 221 -17.40 1.57 -2.15
N ARG A 222 -16.34 0.78 -2.32
CA ARG A 222 -15.50 0.26 -1.22
C ARG A 222 -14.30 1.13 -0.87
N TYR A 223 -14.02 2.15 -1.67
CA TYR A 223 -12.90 3.06 -1.47
C TYR A 223 -13.26 4.49 -1.91
N ILE A 224 -12.46 5.43 -1.49
CA ILE A 224 -12.59 6.84 -1.92
C ILE A 224 -11.58 7.08 -3.04
N THR A 225 -12.08 7.57 -4.19
CA THR A 225 -11.22 7.87 -5.34
C THR A 225 -10.77 9.33 -5.31
N ALA A 226 -9.47 9.56 -5.40
CA ALA A 226 -8.82 10.85 -5.57
C ALA A 226 -8.12 10.90 -6.93
N ASN A 227 -8.40 11.94 -7.75
CA ASN A 227 -7.74 12.12 -9.04
C ASN A 227 -6.51 13.02 -8.85
N LEU A 228 -5.33 12.46 -9.06
CA LEU A 228 -4.08 13.19 -9.02
C LEU A 228 -3.81 13.84 -10.37
N LYS A 229 -3.56 15.15 -10.35
CA LYS A 229 -3.14 15.92 -11.52
C LYS A 229 -1.73 16.43 -11.33
N PHE A 230 -0.98 16.46 -12.42
CA PHE A 230 0.34 17.05 -12.42
C PHE A 230 0.26 18.56 -12.19
N ASP A 231 1.08 19.06 -11.27
CA ASP A 231 1.28 20.48 -11.01
C ASP A 231 2.77 20.78 -11.12
N ILE A 232 3.14 21.64 -12.07
CA ILE A 232 4.54 21.95 -12.37
C ILE A 232 5.22 22.70 -11.21
N ASN A 233 4.48 23.50 -10.43
CA ASN A 233 5.05 24.24 -9.30
C ASN A 233 5.36 23.29 -8.14
N VAL A 234 4.49 22.30 -7.90
CA VAL A 234 4.72 21.24 -6.89
C VAL A 234 5.90 20.39 -7.32
N TRP A 235 5.97 20.02 -8.60
CA TRP A 235 7.10 19.27 -9.15
C TRP A 235 8.42 20.06 -9.03
N ALA A 236 8.41 21.37 -9.29
CA ALA A 236 9.62 22.20 -9.21
C ALA A 236 10.20 22.25 -7.79
N ARG A 237 9.36 22.37 -6.77
CA ARG A 237 9.80 22.33 -5.35
C ARG A 237 10.41 20.97 -5.00
N TRP A 238 9.73 19.88 -5.39
CA TRP A 238 10.27 18.54 -5.21
C TRP A 238 11.61 18.36 -5.95
N ALA A 239 11.71 18.86 -7.18
CA ALA A 239 12.92 18.77 -8.00
C ALA A 239 14.11 19.50 -7.36
N GLU A 240 13.87 20.65 -6.72
CA GLU A 240 14.87 21.40 -5.96
C GLU A 240 15.36 20.57 -4.75
N GLU A 241 14.45 19.99 -3.98
CA GLU A 241 14.77 19.11 -2.84
C GLU A 241 15.51 17.85 -3.29
N ALA A 242 15.16 17.30 -4.46
CA ALA A 242 15.82 16.15 -5.07
C ALA A 242 17.19 16.46 -5.68
N GLY A 243 17.63 17.74 -5.67
CA GLY A 243 18.93 18.17 -6.18
C GLY A 243 19.02 18.23 -7.70
N ILE A 244 17.90 18.38 -8.41
CA ILE A 244 17.90 18.61 -9.86
C ILE A 244 18.48 20.01 -10.14
N ASP A 245 19.30 20.12 -11.19
CA ASP A 245 19.93 21.37 -11.57
C ASP A 245 18.88 22.48 -11.80
N SER A 246 19.08 23.63 -11.15
CA SER A 246 18.13 24.76 -11.18
C SER A 246 17.85 25.28 -12.60
N ARG A 247 18.81 25.13 -13.52
CA ARG A 247 18.63 25.49 -14.94
C ARG A 247 17.60 24.60 -15.62
N CYS A 248 17.59 23.28 -15.29
CA CYS A 248 16.60 22.33 -15.77
C CYS A 248 15.21 22.63 -15.20
N ILE A 249 15.13 22.97 -13.92
CA ILE A 249 13.87 23.37 -13.24
C ILE A 249 13.32 24.63 -13.92
N ASN A 250 14.13 25.68 -14.05
CA ASN A 250 13.73 26.92 -14.70
C ASN A 250 13.30 26.70 -16.17
N PHE A 251 14.02 25.84 -16.89
CA PHE A 251 13.67 25.50 -18.27
C PHE A 251 12.25 24.89 -18.34
N LEU A 252 11.92 23.94 -17.46
CA LEU A 252 10.61 23.31 -17.47
C LEU A 252 9.50 24.26 -17.01
N LEU A 253 9.79 25.16 -16.05
CA LEU A 253 8.85 26.21 -15.61
C LEU A 253 8.53 27.20 -16.73
N LEU A 254 9.49 27.49 -17.62
CA LEU A 254 9.29 28.35 -18.80
C LEU A 254 8.57 27.63 -19.94
N HIS A 255 8.63 26.30 -19.97
CA HIS A 255 8.08 25.45 -21.04
C HIS A 255 7.17 24.34 -20.48
N PRO A 256 6.07 24.71 -19.78
CA PRO A 256 5.16 23.72 -19.18
C PRO A 256 4.45 22.84 -20.22
N GLU A 257 4.34 23.30 -21.46
CA GLU A 257 3.76 22.57 -22.60
C GLU A 257 4.54 21.29 -22.97
N LEU A 258 5.77 21.16 -22.48
CA LEU A 258 6.59 19.98 -22.70
C LEU A 258 6.14 18.78 -21.87
N VAL A 259 5.40 19.02 -20.81
CA VAL A 259 4.86 17.93 -19.97
C VAL A 259 3.59 17.40 -20.63
N THR A 260 3.67 16.23 -21.22
CA THR A 260 2.59 15.51 -21.89
C THR A 260 2.47 14.10 -21.33
N GLN A 261 1.51 13.31 -21.84
CA GLN A 261 1.43 11.89 -21.47
C GLN A 261 2.68 11.09 -21.88
N GLU A 262 3.25 11.40 -23.05
CA GLU A 262 4.46 10.76 -23.56
C GLU A 262 5.72 11.29 -22.85
N THR A 263 5.76 12.59 -22.58
CA THR A 263 6.85 13.28 -21.89
C THR A 263 6.44 13.63 -20.46
N ASN A 264 6.20 12.63 -19.64
CA ASN A 264 5.76 12.81 -18.27
C ASN A 264 6.91 13.23 -17.33
N SER A 265 6.57 13.64 -16.11
CA SER A 265 7.55 14.12 -15.14
C SER A 265 8.67 13.12 -14.82
N ARG A 266 8.40 11.81 -14.87
CA ARG A 266 9.41 10.76 -14.69
C ARG A 266 10.44 10.77 -15.81
N SER A 267 10.00 10.78 -17.08
CA SER A 267 10.90 10.79 -18.24
C SER A 267 11.73 12.07 -18.29
N ILE A 268 11.13 13.22 -17.98
CA ILE A 268 11.82 14.52 -17.87
C ILE A 268 12.87 14.49 -16.77
N THR A 269 12.51 14.01 -15.58
CA THR A 269 13.46 13.90 -14.46
C THR A 269 14.63 12.97 -14.79
N THR A 270 14.35 11.83 -15.42
CA THR A 270 15.39 10.88 -15.86
C THR A 270 16.32 11.55 -16.85
N PHE A 271 15.77 12.31 -17.80
CA PHE A 271 16.56 13.06 -18.77
C PHE A 271 17.45 14.11 -18.10
N PHE A 272 16.89 14.92 -17.18
CA PHE A 272 17.68 15.94 -16.47
C PHE A 272 18.80 15.34 -15.64
N ASN A 273 18.57 14.21 -14.99
CA ASN A 273 19.62 13.48 -14.28
C ASN A 273 20.70 12.96 -15.23
N ALA A 274 20.32 12.45 -16.41
CA ALA A 274 21.28 11.95 -17.38
C ALA A 274 22.19 13.04 -17.94
N ILE A 275 21.69 14.27 -18.11
CA ILE A 275 22.48 15.39 -18.63
C ILE A 275 23.19 16.19 -17.53
N SER A 276 22.93 15.93 -16.27
CA SER A 276 23.47 16.71 -15.14
C SER A 276 25.00 16.81 -15.17
N SER A 277 25.70 15.73 -15.55
CA SER A 277 27.16 15.71 -15.70
C SER A 277 27.69 16.63 -16.82
N PHE A 278 26.89 16.83 -17.88
CA PHE A 278 27.25 17.72 -18.99
C PHE A 278 26.96 19.17 -18.66
N LEU A 279 25.95 19.46 -17.81
CA LEU A 279 25.59 20.81 -17.43
C LEU A 279 26.67 21.50 -16.59
N CYS A 280 27.56 20.77 -15.94
CA CYS A 280 28.72 21.34 -15.24
C CYS A 280 29.66 22.09 -16.19
N THR A 281 29.64 21.75 -17.49
CA THR A 281 30.52 22.39 -18.55
C THR A 281 29.77 23.44 -19.36
N ILE A 282 28.46 23.62 -19.18
CA ILE A 282 27.62 24.47 -20.03
C ILE A 282 27.06 25.67 -19.21
N TYR A 283 27.41 26.90 -19.62
CA TYR A 283 27.14 28.11 -18.86
C TYR A 283 25.79 28.84 -19.16
N THR A 284 24.99 28.40 -20.14
CA THR A 284 23.76 29.11 -20.55
C THR A 284 22.57 28.21 -20.87
N VAL A 285 21.34 28.74 -20.64
CA VAL A 285 20.06 28.08 -20.95
C VAL A 285 19.95 27.67 -22.43
N ASN A 286 20.52 28.47 -23.34
CA ASN A 286 20.50 28.17 -24.78
C ASN A 286 21.23 26.84 -25.13
N HIS A 287 22.18 26.42 -24.33
CA HIS A 287 22.86 25.15 -24.51
C HIS A 287 22.04 23.94 -24.05
N ILE A 288 21.10 24.11 -23.11
CA ILE A 288 20.18 23.02 -22.76
C ILE A 288 19.31 22.68 -23.96
N VAL A 289 18.82 23.69 -24.66
CA VAL A 289 18.05 23.52 -25.92
C VAL A 289 18.91 22.78 -26.96
N THR A 290 20.22 23.12 -27.08
CA THR A 290 21.14 22.47 -28.00
C THR A 290 21.43 21.01 -27.62
N VAL A 291 21.62 20.71 -26.32
CA VAL A 291 21.81 19.33 -25.84
C VAL A 291 20.55 18.49 -26.05
N VAL A 292 19.38 19.05 -25.79
CA VAL A 292 18.09 18.42 -26.09
C VAL A 292 17.97 18.15 -27.58
N TRP A 293 18.35 19.11 -28.43
CA TRP A 293 18.32 18.97 -29.90
C TRP A 293 19.29 17.91 -30.40
N VAL A 294 20.51 17.83 -29.87
CA VAL A 294 21.52 16.81 -30.22
C VAL A 294 21.05 15.42 -29.81
N CYS A 295 20.48 15.25 -28.61
CA CYS A 295 19.90 13.97 -28.18
C CYS A 295 18.76 13.51 -29.09
N CYS A 296 17.95 14.43 -29.62
CA CYS A 296 16.91 14.12 -30.59
C CYS A 296 17.47 13.68 -31.97
N GLN A 297 18.62 14.19 -32.41
CA GLN A 297 19.23 13.78 -33.67
C GLN A 297 19.81 12.37 -33.65
N TYR A 298 20.28 11.90 -32.50
CA TYR A 298 20.89 10.58 -32.34
C TYR A 298 19.93 9.47 -31.96
N ASN A 299 18.60 9.66 -32.14
CA ASN A 299 17.58 8.63 -31.89
C ASN A 299 17.68 8.00 -30.49
N MET A 300 18.18 8.74 -29.50
CA MET A 300 17.98 8.33 -28.12
C MET A 300 16.48 8.37 -27.85
N PRO A 301 15.89 7.46 -27.03
CA PRO A 301 14.45 7.32 -26.86
C PRO A 301 13.84 8.44 -26.04
N ILE A 302 14.09 9.68 -26.44
CA ILE A 302 13.48 10.88 -25.91
C ILE A 302 12.65 11.46 -27.04
N PHE A 303 11.34 11.25 -26.97
CA PHE A 303 10.37 11.68 -27.98
C PHE A 303 10.21 13.20 -27.99
N TRP A 304 11.06 13.91 -28.73
CA TRP A 304 10.90 15.32 -29.01
C TRP A 304 10.61 15.54 -30.49
N LYS A 305 9.40 15.96 -30.83
CA LYS A 305 9.10 16.49 -32.15
C LYS A 305 9.79 17.84 -32.30
N ARG A 306 10.53 18.02 -33.40
CA ARG A 306 11.11 19.31 -33.79
C ARG A 306 10.09 20.44 -33.67
N PRO A 307 10.42 21.58 -33.03
CA PRO A 307 9.75 22.83 -33.36
C PRO A 307 10.08 23.15 -34.83
N ARG A 308 9.05 23.37 -35.66
CA ARG A 308 9.20 23.47 -37.12
C ARG A 308 9.97 24.71 -37.60
N ASP A 309 10.35 25.65 -36.74
CA ASP A 309 10.85 26.96 -37.14
C ASP A 309 12.00 27.51 -36.27
N VAL A 310 13.06 26.75 -36.06
CA VAL A 310 14.30 27.37 -35.55
C VAL A 310 15.39 27.19 -36.59
N SER A 311 15.53 28.18 -37.47
CA SER A 311 16.68 28.34 -38.33
C SER A 311 17.87 28.81 -37.46
N LEU A 312 18.77 27.89 -37.13
CA LEU A 312 20.07 28.24 -36.56
C LEU A 312 21.01 28.66 -37.72
N THR A 313 21.18 29.96 -37.87
CA THR A 313 22.35 30.49 -38.59
C THR A 313 23.56 30.35 -37.66
N VAL A 314 24.42 29.42 -37.97
CA VAL A 314 25.73 29.28 -37.35
C VAL A 314 26.62 30.33 -38.02
N ASN A 315 27.08 31.31 -37.26
CA ASN A 315 28.27 32.10 -37.57
C ASN A 315 29.42 31.54 -36.73
#